data_622a18e272b8e87e4f62823a51e947be
#
_entry.id   622a18e272b8e87e4f62823a51e947be
#
_cell.length_a   1.000
_cell.length_b   1.000
_cell.length_c   1.000
_cell.angle_alpha   90.00
_cell.angle_beta   90.00
_cell.angle_gamma   90.00
#
_symmetry.space_group_name_H-M   'P 1'
#
loop_
_entity.id
_entity.type
_entity.pdbx_description
1 polymer ?
#
loop_
_entity_poly.entity_id
_entity_poly.type
_entity_poly.pdbx_seq_one_letter_code
_entity_poly.pdbx_strand_id
1 'polypeptide(L)'
;MCFKEDHWGFKKGSSQKTNIQKQISHIEGKSSERQIIRLLKIWKKQKDKKYKSFVIELAVIRALDGFNGDMGRWPRLKYTMEYLRDHIAESSFHLFDPGNTNNDVVGTMQDYDRQSFKSDMESMLNNIDSNPDLYLPYYFKVNEKYCGYKEKDTGAAYPS
;
A
#
# COMPACT_ATOMS: atom_id res chain seq x y z
N MET A 1 18.11 1.96 -3.36
CA MET A 1 16.82 1.99 -3.30
C MET A 1 16.09 2.37 -4.50
N CYS A 2 15.07 1.73 -4.78
CA CYS A 2 14.28 1.99 -5.96
C CYS A 2 13.45 3.23 -5.86
N PHE A 3 13.18 3.67 -4.67
CA PHE A 3 12.32 4.81 -4.46
C PHE A 3 12.96 5.77 -3.49
N LYS A 4 12.61 7.02 -3.60
CA LYS A 4 13.06 8.00 -2.63
C LYS A 4 12.13 8.00 -1.48
N GLU A 5 12.68 8.02 -0.32
CA GLU A 5 11.84 7.94 0.83
C GLU A 5 10.97 9.10 1.00
N ASP A 6 11.36 10.21 0.46
CA ASP A 6 10.54 11.38 0.68
C ASP A 6 9.27 11.38 -0.11
N HIS A 7 9.01 10.31 -0.84
CA HIS A 7 7.78 10.29 -1.63
C HIS A 7 6.71 9.42 -1.05
N TRP A 8 6.59 9.38 0.20
CA TRP A 8 5.61 8.51 0.85
C TRP A 8 4.19 9.00 0.75
N GLY A 9 3.87 9.75 -0.24
CA GLY A 9 2.52 10.25 -0.37
C GLY A 9 2.35 11.64 0.14
N PHE A 10 3.35 12.17 0.78
CA PHE A 10 3.24 13.51 1.31
C PHE A 10 3.59 14.50 0.22
N LYS A 11 2.75 15.47 0.01
CA LYS A 11 2.98 16.47 -0.97
C LYS A 11 3.17 17.79 -0.34
N LYS A 12 4.16 18.52 -0.82
CA LYS A 12 4.34 19.83 -0.33
C LYS A 12 3.22 20.69 -0.79
N GLY A 13 2.84 21.62 -0.02
CA GLY A 13 1.80 22.53 -0.41
C GLY A 13 0.42 21.97 -0.33
N SER A 14 0.25 20.86 0.32
CA SER A 14 -1.08 20.32 0.50
C SER A 14 -1.92 21.32 1.29
N SER A 15 -3.15 21.51 0.87
CA SER A 15 -4.03 22.42 1.59
C SER A 15 -4.64 21.79 2.81
N GLN A 16 -4.45 20.51 3.01
CA GLN A 16 -5.02 19.90 4.18
C GLN A 16 -4.28 20.30 5.43
N LYS A 17 -5.01 20.49 6.49
CA LYS A 17 -4.40 20.86 7.73
C LYS A 17 -3.93 19.65 8.46
N THR A 18 -2.93 19.01 7.93
CA THR A 18 -2.41 17.78 8.49
C THR A 18 -1.03 18.03 9.04
N ASN A 19 -0.76 17.48 10.18
CA ASN A 19 0.56 17.60 10.79
C ASN A 19 1.49 16.62 10.11
N ILE A 20 2.35 17.12 9.25
CA ILE A 20 3.26 16.29 8.47
C ILE A 20 4.18 15.49 9.38
N GLN A 21 4.61 16.10 10.48
CA GLN A 21 5.52 15.42 11.40
C GLN A 21 4.87 14.19 12.00
N LYS A 22 3.61 14.28 12.36
CA LYS A 22 2.90 13.14 12.90
C LYS A 22 2.68 12.06 11.86
N GLN A 23 2.46 12.44 10.63
CA GLN A 23 2.33 11.47 9.56
C GLN A 23 3.64 10.71 9.37
N ILE A 24 4.75 11.42 9.35
CA ILE A 24 6.05 10.79 9.20
C ILE A 24 6.32 9.85 10.36
N SER A 25 6.04 10.30 11.58
CA SER A 25 6.26 9.47 12.76
C SER A 25 5.41 8.21 12.74
N HIS A 26 4.22 8.30 12.16
CA HIS A 26 3.32 7.16 12.13
C HIS A 26 3.91 6.00 11.34
N ILE A 27 4.63 6.29 10.26
CA ILE A 27 5.19 5.23 9.44
C ILE A 27 6.66 4.98 9.73
N GLU A 28 7.28 5.83 10.52
CA GLU A 28 8.66 5.64 10.85
C GLU A 28 8.79 4.40 11.72
N GLY A 29 9.78 3.59 11.48
CA GLY A 29 9.96 2.38 12.25
C GLY A 29 9.14 1.20 11.77
N LYS A 30 8.29 1.41 10.78
CA LYS A 30 7.46 0.34 10.26
C LYS A 30 8.04 -0.17 8.95
N SER A 31 9.26 -0.67 9.00
CA SER A 31 9.96 -1.04 7.78
C SER A 31 9.28 -2.18 7.03
N SER A 32 8.68 -3.12 7.73
CA SER A 32 8.00 -4.21 7.04
C SER A 32 6.73 -3.72 6.34
N GLU A 33 6.03 -2.80 6.98
CA GLU A 33 4.86 -2.22 6.33
C GLU A 33 5.26 -1.39 5.13
N ARG A 34 6.40 -0.72 5.20
CA ARG A 34 6.87 0.07 4.08
C ARG A 34 7.08 -0.76 2.82
N GLN A 35 7.54 -1.98 2.97
CA GLN A 35 7.73 -2.85 1.81
C GLN A 35 6.41 -3.13 1.12
N ILE A 36 5.38 -3.39 1.91
CA ILE A 36 4.06 -3.68 1.35
C ILE A 36 3.44 -2.41 0.74
N ILE A 37 3.60 -1.29 1.41
CA ILE A 37 3.14 -0.02 0.87
C ILE A 37 3.78 0.23 -0.48
N ARG A 38 5.08 -0.01 -0.58
CA ARG A 38 5.79 0.22 -1.82
C ARG A 38 5.26 -0.67 -2.95
N LEU A 39 4.98 -1.92 -2.65
CA LEU A 39 4.45 -2.83 -3.66
C LEU A 39 3.08 -2.38 -4.15
N LEU A 40 2.21 -1.99 -3.24
CA LEU A 40 0.88 -1.55 -3.64
C LEU A 40 0.93 -0.23 -4.41
N LYS A 41 1.87 0.64 -4.09
CA LYS A 41 2.04 1.86 -4.87
C LYS A 41 2.58 1.58 -6.27
N ILE A 42 3.43 0.57 -6.41
CA ILE A 42 3.89 0.14 -7.73
C ILE A 42 2.68 -0.34 -8.55
N TRP A 43 1.86 -1.18 -7.95
CA TRP A 43 0.65 -1.65 -8.62
C TRP A 43 -0.23 -0.48 -9.03
N LYS A 44 -0.46 0.44 -8.11
CA LYS A 44 -1.31 1.59 -8.37
C LYS A 44 -0.80 2.36 -9.57
N LYS A 45 0.50 2.60 -9.60
CA LYS A 45 1.08 3.38 -10.67
C LYS A 45 1.05 2.65 -12.00
N GLN A 46 1.40 1.38 -11.99
CA GLN A 46 1.47 0.63 -13.24
C GLN A 46 0.11 0.40 -13.86
N LYS A 47 -0.89 0.24 -13.04
CA LYS A 47 -2.25 0.02 -13.54
C LYS A 47 -3.05 1.31 -13.60
N ASP A 48 -2.39 2.43 -13.38
CA ASP A 48 -3.00 3.76 -13.49
C ASP A 48 -4.24 3.88 -12.62
N LYS A 49 -4.16 3.38 -11.40
CA LYS A 49 -5.26 3.50 -10.46
C LYS A 49 -5.24 4.88 -9.82
N LYS A 50 -6.41 5.39 -9.54
CA LYS A 50 -6.54 6.76 -9.04
C LYS A 50 -6.72 6.85 -7.54
N TYR A 51 -6.56 5.76 -6.83
CA TYR A 51 -6.69 5.79 -5.38
C TYR A 51 -5.58 6.63 -4.78
N LYS A 52 -5.89 7.31 -3.70
CA LYS A 52 -4.89 8.14 -3.05
C LYS A 52 -3.83 7.28 -2.39
N SER A 53 -2.58 7.66 -2.58
CA SER A 53 -1.48 6.92 -1.96
C SER A 53 -1.61 6.88 -0.45
N PHE A 54 -2.09 7.95 0.15
CA PHE A 54 -2.21 8.02 1.59
C PHE A 54 -3.21 6.99 2.12
N VAL A 55 -4.27 6.72 1.34
CA VAL A 55 -5.20 5.66 1.72
C VAL A 55 -4.48 4.32 1.76
N ILE A 56 -3.64 4.06 0.75
CA ILE A 56 -2.89 2.82 0.70
C ILE A 56 -1.96 2.71 1.91
N GLU A 57 -1.27 3.80 2.24
CA GLU A 57 -0.34 3.78 3.36
C GLU A 57 -1.04 3.44 4.67
N LEU A 58 -2.11 4.13 4.95
CA LEU A 58 -2.82 3.90 6.20
C LEU A 58 -3.50 2.53 6.22
N ALA A 59 -3.98 2.09 5.07
CA ALA A 59 -4.63 0.79 5.00
C ALA A 59 -3.65 -0.35 5.27
N VAL A 60 -2.44 -0.25 4.73
CA VAL A 60 -1.43 -1.27 4.99
C VAL A 60 -1.08 -1.31 6.47
N ILE A 61 -0.87 -0.14 7.05
CA ILE A 61 -0.51 -0.09 8.46
C ILE A 61 -1.63 -0.67 9.31
N ARG A 62 -2.88 -0.34 8.99
CA ARG A 62 -4.01 -0.89 9.73
C ARG A 62 -4.10 -2.39 9.55
N ALA A 63 -3.92 -2.87 8.34
CA ALA A 63 -4.06 -4.30 8.08
C ALA A 63 -3.01 -5.10 8.82
N LEU A 64 -1.80 -4.59 8.88
CA LEU A 64 -0.71 -5.34 9.49
C LEU A 64 -0.53 -5.06 10.97
N ASP A 65 -1.36 -4.21 11.54
CA ASP A 65 -1.31 -3.94 12.95
C ASP A 65 -1.69 -5.21 13.71
N GLY A 66 -0.77 -5.73 14.48
CA GLY A 66 -1.03 -6.96 15.22
C GLY A 66 -0.87 -8.24 14.40
N PHE A 67 -0.47 -8.11 13.14
CA PHE A 67 -0.28 -9.31 12.32
C PHE A 67 0.91 -10.09 12.86
N ASN A 68 0.69 -11.36 13.14
CA ASN A 68 1.77 -12.20 13.66
C ASN A 68 1.93 -13.47 12.84
N GLY A 69 1.57 -13.42 11.58
CA GLY A 69 1.77 -14.56 10.71
C GLY A 69 3.20 -14.59 10.18
N ASP A 70 3.37 -15.30 9.06
CA ASP A 70 4.66 -15.41 8.42
C ASP A 70 5.15 -14.02 8.02
N MET A 71 6.36 -13.69 8.41
CA MET A 71 6.91 -12.36 8.16
C MET A 71 7.45 -12.18 6.76
N GLY A 72 7.31 -13.17 5.89
CA GLY A 72 7.72 -13.03 4.51
C GLY A 72 6.93 -11.95 3.80
N ARG A 73 7.47 -11.49 2.69
CA ARG A 73 6.87 -10.38 1.98
C ARG A 73 5.53 -10.77 1.37
N TRP A 74 5.47 -11.93 0.74
CA TRP A 74 4.22 -12.36 0.12
C TRP A 74 3.12 -12.63 1.15
N PRO A 75 3.39 -13.35 2.24
CA PRO A 75 2.32 -13.55 3.23
C PRO A 75 1.76 -12.23 3.76
N ARG A 76 2.61 -11.25 3.99
CA ARG A 76 2.13 -9.96 4.47
C ARG A 76 1.35 -9.21 3.40
N LEU A 77 1.81 -9.26 2.17
CA LEU A 77 1.09 -8.62 1.08
C LEU A 77 -0.26 -9.29 0.87
N LYS A 78 -0.28 -10.61 0.89
CA LYS A 78 -1.53 -11.33 0.71
C LYS A 78 -2.52 -11.00 1.82
N TYR A 79 -2.04 -11.00 3.05
CA TYR A 79 -2.92 -10.69 4.18
C TYR A 79 -3.49 -9.27 4.05
N THR A 80 -2.65 -8.33 3.64
CA THR A 80 -3.10 -6.95 3.45
C THR A 80 -4.17 -6.87 2.38
N MET A 81 -3.96 -7.56 1.26
CA MET A 81 -4.93 -7.53 0.19
C MET A 81 -6.24 -8.18 0.60
N GLU A 82 -6.17 -9.26 1.35
CA GLU A 82 -7.38 -9.91 1.85
C GLU A 82 -8.12 -9.00 2.83
N TYR A 83 -7.37 -8.33 3.68
CA TYR A 83 -7.97 -7.39 4.63
C TYR A 83 -8.68 -6.26 3.90
N LEU A 84 -8.03 -5.69 2.89
CA LEU A 84 -8.65 -4.62 2.13
C LEU A 84 -9.86 -5.11 1.34
N ARG A 85 -9.77 -6.29 0.75
CA ARG A 85 -10.90 -6.86 0.05
C ARG A 85 -12.11 -6.97 0.97
N ASP A 86 -11.86 -7.38 2.21
CA ASP A 86 -12.96 -7.65 3.12
C ASP A 86 -13.54 -6.39 3.74
N HIS A 87 -12.72 -5.34 3.90
CA HIS A 87 -13.17 -4.22 4.71
C HIS A 87 -13.32 -2.89 3.99
N ILE A 88 -12.62 -2.68 2.88
CA ILE A 88 -12.57 -1.33 2.29
C ILE A 88 -13.94 -0.80 1.91
N ALA A 89 -14.86 -1.68 1.56
CA ALA A 89 -16.19 -1.27 1.13
C ALA A 89 -17.21 -1.23 2.26
N GLU A 90 -16.81 -1.61 3.47
CA GLU A 90 -17.73 -1.57 4.60
C GLU A 90 -17.95 -0.15 5.05
N SER A 91 -19.19 0.20 5.35
CA SER A 91 -19.48 1.55 5.80
C SER A 91 -18.85 1.86 7.15
N SER A 92 -18.56 0.84 7.92
CA SER A 92 -17.96 1.02 9.24
C SER A 92 -16.44 1.10 9.20
N PHE A 93 -15.83 0.96 8.02
CA PHE A 93 -14.39 0.98 7.92
C PHE A 93 -13.90 2.41 7.79
N HIS A 94 -13.04 2.82 8.70
CA HIS A 94 -12.51 4.17 8.75
C HIS A 94 -11.01 4.15 8.87
N LEU A 95 -10.36 5.11 8.24
CA LEU A 95 -8.91 5.29 8.38
C LEU A 95 -8.68 6.76 8.68
N PHE A 96 -8.27 7.05 9.90
CA PHE A 96 -8.07 8.42 10.30
C PHE A 96 -6.62 8.84 10.11
N ASP A 97 -6.46 10.06 9.64
CA ASP A 97 -5.15 10.66 9.44
C ASP A 97 -4.48 10.88 10.80
N PRO A 98 -3.31 10.31 11.05
CA PRO A 98 -2.67 10.50 12.34
C PRO A 98 -2.27 11.94 12.60
N GLY A 99 -2.15 12.76 11.56
CA GLY A 99 -1.86 14.18 11.75
C GLY A 99 -3.10 15.02 11.95
N ASN A 100 -4.28 14.46 11.68
CA ASN A 100 -5.54 15.14 11.85
C ASN A 100 -6.63 14.10 12.05
N THR A 101 -6.87 13.76 13.31
CA THR A 101 -7.75 12.63 13.61
C THR A 101 -9.20 12.89 13.28
N ASN A 102 -9.55 14.11 12.86
CA ASN A 102 -10.89 14.37 12.37
C ASN A 102 -11.03 14.06 10.89
N ASN A 103 -9.94 13.68 10.23
CA ASN A 103 -9.94 13.44 8.80
C ASN A 103 -9.96 11.93 8.53
N ASP A 104 -11.14 11.42 8.14
CA ASP A 104 -11.27 10.02 7.77
C ASP A 104 -11.01 9.94 6.27
N VAL A 105 -9.82 9.45 5.90
CA VAL A 105 -9.41 9.46 4.50
C VAL A 105 -10.20 8.49 3.67
N VAL A 106 -10.72 7.41 4.26
CA VAL A 106 -11.58 6.49 3.53
C VAL A 106 -12.96 7.11 3.35
N GLY A 107 -13.39 7.88 4.33
CA GLY A 107 -14.68 8.54 4.24
C GLY A 107 -14.77 9.54 3.10
N THR A 108 -13.63 9.99 2.56
CA THR A 108 -13.66 10.90 1.43
C THR A 108 -13.76 10.16 0.10
N MET A 109 -13.68 8.84 0.09
CA MET A 109 -13.80 8.08 -1.14
C MET A 109 -15.26 7.86 -1.48
N GLN A 110 -15.56 7.93 -2.78
CA GLN A 110 -16.90 7.59 -3.23
C GLN A 110 -17.12 6.10 -3.09
N ASP A 111 -18.40 5.72 -2.96
CA ASP A 111 -18.73 4.32 -2.80
C ASP A 111 -18.22 3.49 -3.96
N TYR A 112 -18.34 4.01 -5.18
CA TYR A 112 -17.89 3.22 -6.33
C TYR A 112 -16.38 3.05 -6.33
N ASP A 113 -15.64 3.98 -5.76
CA ASP A 113 -14.19 3.83 -5.63
C ASP A 113 -13.85 2.76 -4.62
N ARG A 114 -14.59 2.69 -3.54
CA ARG A 114 -14.36 1.68 -2.52
C ARG A 114 -14.70 0.29 -3.06
N GLN A 115 -15.79 0.18 -3.81
CA GLN A 115 -16.13 -1.08 -4.44
C GLN A 115 -15.14 -1.49 -5.50
N SER A 116 -14.63 -0.52 -6.24
CA SER A 116 -13.61 -0.77 -7.23
C SER A 116 -12.32 -1.28 -6.59
N PHE A 117 -11.93 -0.68 -5.47
CA PHE A 117 -10.74 -1.10 -4.76
C PHE A 117 -10.92 -2.54 -4.28
N LYS A 118 -12.07 -2.85 -3.71
CA LYS A 118 -12.37 -4.20 -3.27
C LYS A 118 -12.26 -5.18 -4.44
N SER A 119 -12.84 -4.83 -5.55
CA SER A 119 -12.82 -5.69 -6.74
C SER A 119 -11.40 -5.88 -7.26
N ASP A 120 -10.59 -4.83 -7.22
CA ASP A 120 -9.19 -4.93 -7.62
C ASP A 120 -8.44 -5.91 -6.73
N MET A 121 -8.64 -5.82 -5.43
CA MET A 121 -7.95 -6.74 -4.51
C MET A 121 -8.39 -8.16 -4.77
N GLU A 122 -9.65 -8.37 -4.98
CA GLU A 122 -10.18 -9.70 -5.23
C GLU A 122 -9.61 -10.29 -6.52
N SER A 123 -9.59 -9.49 -7.59
CA SER A 123 -9.07 -9.95 -8.87
C SER A 123 -7.58 -10.28 -8.79
N MET A 124 -6.84 -9.44 -8.10
CA MET A 124 -5.41 -9.67 -7.96
C MET A 124 -5.14 -10.94 -7.17
N LEU A 125 -5.86 -11.13 -6.07
CA LEU A 125 -5.67 -12.33 -5.27
C LEU A 125 -5.99 -13.59 -6.08
N ASN A 126 -7.09 -13.56 -6.82
CA ASN A 126 -7.48 -14.71 -7.62
C ASN A 126 -6.47 -15.01 -8.72
N ASN A 127 -5.99 -13.97 -9.38
CA ASN A 127 -5.02 -14.16 -10.45
C ASN A 127 -3.70 -14.68 -9.92
N ILE A 128 -3.23 -14.12 -8.83
CA ILE A 128 -1.95 -14.54 -8.26
C ILE A 128 -2.06 -15.99 -7.77
N ASP A 129 -3.19 -16.33 -7.15
CA ASP A 129 -3.37 -17.72 -6.71
C ASP A 129 -3.35 -18.69 -7.89
N SER A 130 -3.88 -18.28 -9.04
CA SER A 130 -3.92 -19.15 -10.18
C SER A 130 -2.56 -19.31 -10.84
N ASN A 131 -1.74 -18.28 -10.84
CA ASN A 131 -0.44 -18.35 -11.49
C ASN A 131 0.49 -17.28 -10.91
N PRO A 132 1.09 -17.54 -9.76
CA PRO A 132 1.93 -16.51 -9.12
C PRO A 132 3.14 -16.11 -9.94
N ASP A 133 3.71 -17.04 -10.70
CA ASP A 133 4.91 -16.71 -11.47
C ASP A 133 4.61 -15.69 -12.56
N LEU A 134 3.39 -15.70 -13.06
CA LEU A 134 3.00 -14.75 -14.09
C LEU A 134 2.52 -13.45 -13.46
N TYR A 135 1.68 -13.54 -12.45
CA TYR A 135 0.97 -12.35 -11.98
C TYR A 135 1.69 -11.53 -10.94
N LEU A 136 2.60 -12.12 -10.17
CA LEU A 136 3.37 -11.29 -9.24
C LEU A 136 4.19 -10.23 -9.98
N PRO A 137 4.98 -10.60 -11.00
CA PRO A 137 5.68 -9.54 -11.73
C PRO A 137 4.74 -8.67 -12.57
N TYR A 138 3.60 -9.20 -12.97
CA TYR A 138 2.64 -8.42 -13.74
C TYR A 138 2.10 -7.25 -12.91
N TYR A 139 1.79 -7.49 -11.65
CA TYR A 139 1.22 -6.44 -10.81
C TYR A 139 2.26 -5.60 -10.11
N PHE A 140 3.41 -6.16 -9.80
CA PHE A 140 4.38 -5.50 -8.95
C PHE A 140 5.75 -5.37 -9.60
N LYS A 141 5.74 -5.11 -10.90
CA LYS A 141 6.98 -4.99 -11.63
C LYS A 141 7.76 -3.77 -11.16
N VAL A 142 9.05 -3.95 -10.96
CA VAL A 142 9.90 -2.87 -10.52
C VAL A 142 10.62 -2.28 -11.71
N ASN A 143 10.76 -0.98 -11.73
CA ASN A 143 11.44 -0.33 -12.81
C ASN A 143 12.94 -0.46 -12.61
N GLU A 144 13.57 -1.28 -13.41
CA GLU A 144 14.96 -1.56 -13.23
C GLU A 144 15.87 -0.39 -13.45
N LYS A 145 15.42 0.59 -14.18
CA LYS A 145 16.18 1.75 -14.34
C LYS A 145 16.47 2.43 -13.04
N TYR A 146 15.51 2.43 -12.13
CA TYR A 146 15.68 3.08 -10.86
C TYR A 146 16.31 2.18 -9.82
N CYS A 147 16.27 0.89 -10.03
CA CYS A 147 16.73 -0.02 -9.01
C CYS A 147 18.00 -0.68 -9.35
N GLY A 148 18.55 -0.30 -10.43
CA GLY A 148 19.65 -1.03 -10.89
C GLY A 148 20.72 -1.16 -9.98
N TYR A 149 20.82 -0.35 -9.18
CA TYR A 149 21.89 -0.47 -8.44
C TYR A 149 21.67 -1.17 -7.27
N LYS A 150 20.86 -1.53 -6.92
CA LYS A 150 20.78 -1.97 -5.92
C LYS A 150 20.74 -3.08 -5.57
N GLU A 151 20.65 -3.55 -5.85
CA GLU A 151 20.50 -4.45 -5.65
C GLU A 151 21.20 -5.17 -5.10
N LYS A 152 21.73 -5.08 -5.10
CA LYS A 152 22.47 -5.75 -4.59
C LYS A 152 21.98 -6.08 -3.38
N ASP A 153 21.89 -5.60 -2.64
CA ASP A 153 21.49 -5.88 -1.48
C ASP A 153 20.20 -6.12 -1.37
N THR A 154 19.72 -5.76 -1.79
CA THR A 154 18.52 -5.88 -1.63
C THR A 154 18.04 -6.64 -2.41
N GLY A 155 18.69 -6.99 -3.16
CA GLY A 155 18.20 -7.62 -4.07
C GLY A 155 17.09 -8.21 -3.70
N ALA A 156 17.09 -8.70 -2.77
CA ALA A 156 16.02 -9.26 -2.43
C ALA A 156 14.92 -8.49 -2.26
N ALA A 157 14.94 -7.45 -2.64
CA ALA A 157 13.87 -6.61 -2.45
C ALA A 157 12.64 -7.01 -3.07
N TYR A 158 12.58 -7.87 -3.97
CA TYR A 158 11.36 -8.12 -4.63
C TYR A 158 10.71 -9.30 -4.09
N PRO A 159 9.46 -9.42 -4.34
CA PRO A 159 8.72 -10.49 -3.81
C PRO A 159 9.21 -11.68 -4.43
N SER A 160 10.02 -12.02 -4.64
CA SER A 160 10.31 -13.22 -5.26
C SER A 160 10.33 -14.28 -4.41
#